data_6e7f00b63a1b9a2e08645d3788984fb2
#
_entry.id   6e7f00b63a1b9a2e08645d3788984fb2
#
_cell.length_a   1.000
_cell.length_b   1.000
_cell.length_c   1.000
_cell.angle_alpha   90.00
_cell.angle_beta   90.00
_cell.angle_gamma   90.00
#
_symmetry.space_group_name_H-M   'P 1'
#
loop_
_entity.id
_entity.type
_entity.pdbx_description
1 polymer ?
#
loop_
_entity_poly.entity_id
_entity_poly.type
_entity_poly.pdbx_seq_one_letter_code
_entity_poly.pdbx_strand_id
1 'polypeptide(L)'
;MSDSATTDRATDFAFDCLADAVWHDKGQRSFFRYRDLGVTKASGGRMRAEHIQCVNSDNSTTGWHCHDLDFQFVYVVKGHVAFTAEGWGDVVLKKGDCAHIPPFTMHDETAFSPDFEVIEITMPAEVTTLTEKPTSRGTRPDSKMIVDYLDDDSFVRGEGPRSFLEYRDFGFGDATSGLVQAQVVRTNGPCD
;
A
#
# COMPACT_ATOMS: atom_id res chain seq x y z
N MET A 1 34.98 -17.88 -14.01
CA MET A 1 34.87 -17.10 -12.78
C MET A 1 34.09 -15.84 -13.15
N SER A 2 32.77 -15.87 -12.97
CA SER A 2 31.91 -14.71 -13.22
C SER A 2 31.80 -13.94 -11.90
N ASP A 3 32.42 -12.79 -11.86
CA ASP A 3 32.25 -11.80 -10.80
C ASP A 3 30.80 -11.30 -10.83
N SER A 4 29.97 -11.82 -9.95
CA SER A 4 28.67 -11.21 -9.68
C SER A 4 28.93 -9.98 -8.83
N ALA A 5 29.07 -8.84 -9.50
CA ALA A 5 29.02 -7.54 -8.84
C ALA A 5 27.63 -7.42 -8.19
N THR A 6 27.52 -7.78 -6.92
CA THR A 6 26.48 -7.30 -6.02
C THR A 6 26.65 -5.78 -5.97
N THR A 7 25.85 -5.06 -6.78
CA THR A 7 25.72 -3.63 -6.60
C THR A 7 25.16 -3.43 -5.20
N ASP A 8 26.02 -3.07 -4.28
CA ASP A 8 25.66 -2.59 -2.95
C ASP A 8 24.81 -1.31 -3.15
N ARG A 9 23.48 -1.51 -3.27
CA ARG A 9 22.55 -0.39 -3.35
C ARG A 9 22.52 0.22 -1.97
N ALA A 10 23.26 1.33 -1.82
CA ALA A 10 23.26 2.09 -0.59
C ALA A 10 21.81 2.35 -0.16
N THR A 11 21.46 1.87 1.03
CA THR A 11 20.19 2.23 1.68
C THR A 11 20.47 3.48 2.51
N ASP A 12 19.56 4.45 2.42
CA ASP A 12 19.64 5.70 3.17
C ASP A 12 18.46 5.77 4.13
N PHE A 13 18.52 6.67 5.10
CA PHE A 13 17.41 6.94 6.01
C PHE A 13 16.50 7.99 5.39
N ALA A 14 15.17 7.75 5.42
CA ALA A 14 14.17 8.74 5.04
C ALA A 14 13.37 9.17 6.26
N PHE A 15 13.19 10.47 6.41
CA PHE A 15 12.27 11.09 7.37
C PHE A 15 11.44 12.13 6.63
N ASP A 16 10.13 12.05 6.79
CA ASP A 16 9.20 13.00 6.21
C ASP A 16 8.15 13.41 7.24
N CYS A 17 7.99 14.73 7.43
CA CYS A 17 7.07 15.30 8.40
C CYS A 17 5.86 15.89 7.69
N LEU A 18 4.65 15.57 8.18
CA LEU A 18 3.42 16.10 7.58
C LEU A 18 3.36 17.64 7.64
N ALA A 19 3.97 18.27 8.65
CA ALA A 19 3.99 19.72 8.76
C ALA A 19 4.77 20.41 7.63
N ASP A 20 5.76 19.71 7.06
CA ASP A 20 6.59 20.19 5.96
C ASP A 20 6.24 19.53 4.62
N ALA A 21 5.07 18.90 4.55
CA ALA A 21 4.66 18.08 3.41
C ALA A 21 4.60 18.87 2.11
N VAL A 22 5.28 18.35 1.09
CA VAL A 22 5.19 18.86 -0.28
C VAL A 22 4.26 17.95 -1.08
N TRP A 23 3.13 18.52 -1.48
CA TRP A 23 2.15 17.83 -2.31
C TRP A 23 2.32 18.20 -3.78
N HIS A 24 2.07 17.24 -4.66
CA HIS A 24 2.07 17.47 -6.10
C HIS A 24 0.87 16.79 -6.76
N ASP A 25 0.39 17.39 -7.85
CA ASP A 25 -0.73 16.89 -8.66
C ASP A 25 -0.24 16.04 -9.85
N LYS A 26 1.07 15.75 -9.88
CA LYS A 26 1.70 14.96 -10.94
C LYS A 26 1.72 13.48 -10.55
N GLY A 27 0.58 12.83 -10.69
CA GLY A 27 0.44 11.41 -10.44
C GLY A 27 -0.39 10.74 -11.54
N GLN A 28 -0.77 9.50 -11.31
CA GLN A 28 -1.54 8.71 -12.28
C GLN A 28 -2.96 9.25 -12.50
N ARG A 29 -3.51 9.98 -11.53
CA ARG A 29 -4.91 10.45 -11.55
C ARG A 29 -4.97 11.92 -11.19
N SER A 30 -5.68 12.71 -11.99
CA SER A 30 -5.85 14.16 -11.81
C SER A 30 -6.75 14.54 -10.64
N PHE A 31 -7.51 13.60 -10.11
CA PHE A 31 -8.38 13.79 -8.95
C PHE A 31 -7.69 13.46 -7.61
N PHE A 32 -6.40 13.12 -7.64
CA PHE A 32 -5.56 12.92 -6.50
C PHE A 32 -4.40 13.91 -6.45
N ARG A 33 -3.92 14.17 -5.24
CA ARG A 33 -2.59 14.73 -5.00
C ARG A 33 -1.75 13.75 -4.20
N TYR A 34 -0.45 13.82 -4.41
CA TYR A 34 0.50 12.84 -3.94
C TYR A 34 1.59 13.49 -3.12
N ARG A 35 2.04 12.80 -2.09
CA ARG A 35 3.19 13.15 -1.26
C ARG A 35 4.11 11.95 -1.19
N ASP A 36 5.34 12.10 -1.70
CA ASP A 36 6.40 11.10 -1.57
C ASP A 36 6.89 11.06 -0.11
N LEU A 37 6.97 9.87 0.46
CA LEU A 37 7.49 9.64 1.82
C LEU A 37 8.99 9.35 1.84
N GLY A 38 9.71 9.60 0.74
CA GLY A 38 11.16 9.46 0.61
C GLY A 38 11.68 8.03 0.51
N VAL A 39 10.78 7.03 0.52
CA VAL A 39 11.14 5.61 0.54
C VAL A 39 11.81 5.16 -0.75
N THR A 40 11.42 5.73 -1.90
CA THR A 40 12.02 5.42 -3.20
C THR A 40 13.52 5.68 -3.18
N LYS A 41 13.94 6.85 -2.72
CA LYS A 41 15.35 7.20 -2.61
C LYS A 41 16.05 6.34 -1.57
N ALA A 42 15.48 6.24 -0.36
CA ALA A 42 16.08 5.50 0.75
C ALA A 42 16.26 4.01 0.45
N SER A 43 15.35 3.42 -0.32
CA SER A 43 15.42 2.01 -0.70
C SER A 43 16.24 1.74 -1.97
N GLY A 44 16.77 2.77 -2.64
CA GLY A 44 17.43 2.63 -3.94
C GLY A 44 16.49 2.10 -5.03
N GLY A 45 15.23 2.55 -5.04
CA GLY A 45 14.21 2.19 -6.04
C GLY A 45 13.54 0.83 -5.82
N ARG A 46 13.79 0.16 -4.69
CA ARG A 46 13.15 -1.13 -4.38
C ARG A 46 11.70 -0.99 -3.95
N MET A 47 11.37 0.12 -3.31
CA MET A 47 10.02 0.40 -2.80
C MET A 47 9.66 1.86 -3.05
N ARG A 48 8.39 2.13 -3.21
CA ARG A 48 7.79 3.46 -3.13
C ARG A 48 6.76 3.47 -2.00
N ALA A 49 6.68 4.57 -1.29
CA ALA A 49 5.58 4.84 -0.38
C ALA A 49 5.07 6.27 -0.61
N GLU A 50 3.78 6.40 -0.81
CA GLU A 50 3.12 7.68 -1.05
C GLU A 50 1.93 7.86 -0.11
N HIS A 51 1.71 9.10 0.33
CA HIS A 51 0.46 9.54 0.92
C HIS A 51 -0.37 10.21 -0.17
N ILE A 52 -1.53 9.66 -0.45
CA ILE A 52 -2.42 10.10 -1.53
C ILE A 52 -3.69 10.68 -0.92
N GLN A 53 -4.14 11.82 -1.44
CA GLN A 53 -5.38 12.46 -1.02
C GLN A 53 -6.29 12.74 -2.20
N CYS A 54 -7.58 12.52 -2.01
CA CYS A 54 -8.61 12.94 -2.97
C CYS A 54 -8.74 14.47 -2.95
N VAL A 55 -8.71 15.09 -4.13
CA VAL A 55 -8.93 16.53 -4.31
C VAL A 55 -10.21 16.83 -5.10
N ASN A 56 -10.75 15.83 -5.79
CA ASN A 56 -12.05 15.89 -6.47
C ASN A 56 -12.66 14.48 -6.50
N SER A 57 -13.81 14.31 -5.86
CA SER A 57 -14.52 13.03 -5.78
C SER A 57 -15.67 12.90 -6.78
N ASP A 58 -15.92 13.92 -7.62
CA ASP A 58 -17.07 13.95 -8.52
C ASP A 58 -16.91 12.97 -9.69
N ASN A 59 -17.61 11.83 -9.62
CA ASN A 59 -17.69 10.81 -10.67
C ASN A 59 -16.35 10.25 -11.17
N SER A 60 -15.33 10.26 -10.32
CA SER A 60 -14.01 9.78 -10.70
C SER A 60 -13.92 8.28 -10.47
N THR A 61 -13.60 7.54 -11.53
CA THR A 61 -13.19 6.13 -11.44
C THR A 61 -11.79 6.00 -12.01
N THR A 62 -11.06 4.98 -11.59
CA THR A 62 -9.72 4.72 -12.14
C THR A 62 -9.77 3.96 -13.44
N GLY A 63 -10.93 3.35 -13.76
CA GLY A 63 -11.12 2.43 -14.86
C GLY A 63 -10.43 1.08 -14.61
N TRP A 64 -10.91 0.02 -15.23
CA TRP A 64 -10.31 -1.30 -15.13
C TRP A 64 -8.83 -1.27 -15.52
N HIS A 65 -7.97 -1.67 -14.59
CA HIS A 65 -6.53 -1.71 -14.79
C HIS A 65 -5.89 -2.75 -13.87
N CYS A 66 -4.62 -3.04 -14.11
CA CYS A 66 -3.78 -3.81 -13.20
C CYS A 66 -2.36 -3.24 -13.21
N HIS A 67 -1.54 -3.70 -12.29
CA HIS A 67 -0.18 -3.23 -12.15
C HIS A 67 0.85 -4.33 -12.36
N ASP A 68 1.91 -4.01 -13.10
CA ASP A 68 3.10 -4.83 -13.23
C ASP A 68 4.07 -4.49 -12.09
N LEU A 69 3.93 -5.23 -11.00
CA LEU A 69 4.69 -5.03 -9.76
C LEU A 69 4.85 -6.36 -9.01
N ASP A 70 5.61 -6.37 -7.93
CA ASP A 70 5.76 -7.53 -7.04
C ASP A 70 4.81 -7.47 -5.84
N PHE A 71 4.51 -6.24 -5.38
CA PHE A 71 3.68 -6.02 -4.21
C PHE A 71 3.01 -4.65 -4.25
N GLN A 72 1.72 -4.60 -3.92
CA GLN A 72 0.95 -3.36 -3.69
C GLN A 72 0.17 -3.48 -2.39
N PHE A 73 0.26 -2.47 -1.58
CA PHE A 73 -0.45 -2.34 -0.32
C PHE A 73 -1.10 -0.97 -0.22
N VAL A 74 -2.34 -0.93 0.19
CA VAL A 74 -3.08 0.30 0.47
C VAL A 74 -3.64 0.26 1.89
N TYR A 75 -3.50 1.35 2.64
CA TYR A 75 -4.03 1.53 3.98
C TYR A 75 -4.80 2.84 4.07
N VAL A 76 -6.10 2.77 4.34
CA VAL A 76 -6.96 3.95 4.38
C VAL A 76 -6.73 4.71 5.68
N VAL A 77 -6.24 5.95 5.56
CA VAL A 77 -5.95 6.85 6.70
C VAL A 77 -7.17 7.66 7.09
N LYS A 78 -8.01 8.00 6.08
CA LYS A 78 -9.20 8.81 6.26
C LYS A 78 -10.22 8.54 5.15
N GLY A 79 -11.52 8.76 5.46
CA GLY A 79 -12.60 8.56 4.50
C GLY A 79 -12.80 7.10 4.09
N HIS A 80 -13.18 6.89 2.84
CA HIS A 80 -13.38 5.56 2.27
C HIS A 80 -13.14 5.54 0.75
N VAL A 81 -12.87 4.33 0.24
CA VAL A 81 -12.83 4.01 -1.19
C VAL A 81 -13.68 2.76 -1.45
N ALA A 82 -14.45 2.78 -2.53
CA ALA A 82 -15.08 1.60 -3.08
C ALA A 82 -14.33 1.16 -4.35
N PHE A 83 -14.05 -0.12 -4.48
CA PHE A 83 -13.45 -0.69 -5.67
C PHE A 83 -13.99 -2.08 -5.96
N THR A 84 -13.90 -2.50 -7.22
CA THR A 84 -14.20 -3.86 -7.64
C THR A 84 -12.88 -4.54 -8.06
N ALA A 85 -12.66 -5.76 -7.62
CA ALA A 85 -11.47 -6.53 -7.99
C ALA A 85 -11.85 -7.90 -8.55
N GLU A 86 -11.11 -8.33 -9.55
CA GLU A 86 -11.28 -9.62 -10.19
C GLU A 86 -11.12 -10.76 -9.19
N GLY A 87 -12.11 -11.65 -9.17
CA GLY A 87 -12.14 -12.79 -8.26
C GLY A 87 -12.61 -12.47 -6.83
N TRP A 88 -12.82 -11.17 -6.49
CA TRP A 88 -13.29 -10.72 -5.18
C TRP A 88 -14.66 -10.03 -5.23
N GLY A 89 -14.96 -9.31 -6.33
CA GLY A 89 -16.16 -8.49 -6.44
C GLY A 89 -15.97 -7.10 -5.79
N ASP A 90 -17.07 -6.55 -5.28
CA ASP A 90 -17.09 -5.20 -4.73
C ASP A 90 -16.57 -5.17 -3.30
N VAL A 91 -15.68 -4.22 -3.02
CA VAL A 91 -15.01 -3.97 -1.73
C VAL A 91 -15.16 -2.51 -1.35
N VAL A 92 -15.42 -2.24 -0.08
CA VAL A 92 -15.36 -0.88 0.48
C VAL A 92 -14.38 -0.88 1.64
N LEU A 93 -13.31 -0.08 1.50
CA LEU A 93 -12.35 0.15 2.57
C LEU A 93 -12.63 1.50 3.23
N LYS A 94 -12.60 1.53 4.54
CA LYS A 94 -12.76 2.72 5.39
C LYS A 94 -11.48 2.96 6.18
N LYS A 95 -11.43 4.09 6.88
CA LYS A 95 -10.31 4.40 7.77
C LYS A 95 -9.92 3.20 8.65
N GLY A 96 -8.66 2.81 8.56
CA GLY A 96 -8.09 1.69 9.30
C GLY A 96 -8.12 0.35 8.57
N ASP A 97 -8.89 0.25 7.49
CA ASP A 97 -8.90 -0.93 6.63
C ASP A 97 -7.72 -0.90 5.66
N CYS A 98 -7.36 -2.06 5.15
CA CYS A 98 -6.30 -2.16 4.16
C CYS A 98 -6.55 -3.29 3.15
N ALA A 99 -5.79 -3.24 2.04
CA ALA A 99 -5.75 -4.33 1.08
C ALA A 99 -4.33 -4.54 0.54
N HIS A 100 -4.02 -5.80 0.24
CA HIS A 100 -2.95 -6.19 -0.67
C HIS A 100 -3.57 -6.65 -1.97
N ILE A 101 -3.15 -6.03 -3.07
CA ILE A 101 -3.61 -6.36 -4.43
C ILE A 101 -2.45 -7.06 -5.15
N PRO A 102 -2.60 -8.34 -5.53
CA PRO A 102 -1.55 -9.10 -6.21
C PRO A 102 -1.18 -8.54 -7.58
N PRO A 103 0.03 -8.87 -8.08
CA PRO A 103 0.44 -8.52 -9.44
C PRO A 103 -0.62 -8.92 -10.47
N PHE A 104 -0.89 -8.02 -11.41
CA PHE A 104 -1.83 -8.23 -12.52
C PHE A 104 -3.29 -8.55 -12.13
N THR A 105 -3.68 -8.29 -10.90
CA THR A 105 -5.10 -8.36 -10.52
C THR A 105 -5.84 -7.16 -11.10
N MET A 106 -6.82 -7.42 -11.97
CA MET A 106 -7.65 -6.36 -12.54
C MET A 106 -8.56 -5.77 -11.46
N HIS A 107 -8.57 -4.46 -11.36
CA HIS A 107 -9.42 -3.72 -10.41
C HIS A 107 -9.79 -2.34 -10.95
N ASP A 108 -10.81 -1.75 -10.34
CA ASP A 108 -11.30 -0.40 -10.64
C ASP A 108 -11.79 0.24 -9.34
N GLU A 109 -11.18 1.35 -8.92
CA GLU A 109 -11.73 2.19 -7.86
C GLU A 109 -12.90 2.98 -8.41
N THR A 110 -14.09 2.69 -7.88
CA THR A 110 -15.37 3.17 -8.43
C THR A 110 -15.94 4.38 -7.71
N ALA A 111 -15.52 4.64 -6.47
CA ALA A 111 -15.94 5.80 -5.70
C ALA A 111 -14.97 6.13 -4.57
N PHE A 112 -14.89 7.43 -4.25
CA PHE A 112 -14.08 7.96 -3.16
C PHE A 112 -14.90 8.92 -2.32
N SER A 113 -14.70 8.94 -0.99
CA SER A 113 -15.20 10.04 -0.19
C SER A 113 -14.38 11.32 -0.45
N PRO A 114 -14.98 12.53 -0.31
CA PRO A 114 -14.26 13.79 -0.54
C PRO A 114 -13.03 13.97 0.35
N ASP A 115 -13.00 13.31 1.49
CA ASP A 115 -11.91 13.33 2.46
C ASP A 115 -11.04 12.08 2.43
N PHE A 116 -11.10 11.29 1.35
CA PHE A 116 -10.31 10.07 1.21
C PHE A 116 -8.81 10.36 1.24
N GLU A 117 -8.12 9.62 2.11
CA GLU A 117 -6.66 9.61 2.22
C GLU A 117 -6.17 8.18 2.39
N VAL A 118 -5.10 7.82 1.70
CA VAL A 118 -4.52 6.49 1.72
C VAL A 118 -2.99 6.54 1.72
N ILE A 119 -2.36 5.60 2.41
CA ILE A 119 -0.93 5.28 2.21
C ILE A 119 -0.87 4.13 1.24
N GLU A 120 -0.15 4.32 0.13
CA GLU A 120 0.17 3.28 -0.83
C GLU A 120 1.65 2.92 -0.76
N ILE A 121 1.93 1.61 -0.74
CA ILE A 121 3.30 1.08 -0.81
C ILE A 121 3.38 0.10 -1.98
N THR A 122 4.38 0.27 -2.84
CA THR A 122 4.61 -0.61 -3.99
C THR A 122 6.04 -1.13 -4.04
N MET A 123 6.22 -2.31 -4.62
CA MET A 123 7.49 -2.92 -4.97
C MET A 123 7.40 -3.45 -6.41
N PRO A 124 8.33 -3.05 -7.30
CA PRO A 124 9.34 -1.99 -7.14
C PRO A 124 8.73 -0.59 -7.00
N ALA A 125 9.58 0.42 -6.83
CA ALA A 125 9.14 1.82 -6.77
C ALA A 125 8.51 2.30 -8.08
N GLU A 126 9.04 1.84 -9.20
CA GLU A 126 8.50 2.12 -10.53
C GLU A 126 7.42 1.09 -10.87
N VAL A 127 6.21 1.56 -11.10
CA VAL A 127 5.02 0.74 -11.36
C VAL A 127 4.51 1.05 -12.75
N THR A 128 4.28 0.00 -13.54
CA THR A 128 3.58 0.11 -14.82
C THR A 128 2.12 -0.26 -14.66
N THR A 129 1.22 0.66 -15.03
CA THR A 129 -0.22 0.42 -15.07
C THR A 129 -0.62 -0.07 -16.46
N LEU A 130 -1.38 -1.16 -16.50
CA LEU A 130 -1.86 -1.82 -17.71
C LEU A 130 -3.39 -1.84 -17.72
N THR A 131 -3.99 -1.60 -18.88
CA THR A 131 -5.45 -1.71 -19.08
C THR A 131 -5.90 -3.12 -19.45
N GLU A 132 -4.97 -4.01 -19.71
CA GLU A 132 -5.22 -5.41 -20.05
C GLU A 132 -4.17 -6.29 -19.36
N LYS A 133 -4.58 -7.50 -18.95
CA LYS A 133 -3.63 -8.46 -18.38
C LYS A 133 -2.61 -8.90 -19.43
N PRO A 134 -1.33 -8.99 -19.05
CA PRO A 134 -0.34 -9.61 -19.93
C PRO A 134 -0.61 -11.12 -20.08
N THR A 135 -0.22 -11.69 -21.21
CA THR A 135 -0.34 -13.13 -21.48
C THR A 135 0.57 -13.98 -20.60
N SER A 136 1.57 -13.38 -19.97
CA SER A 136 2.50 -14.03 -19.05
C SER A 136 2.80 -13.12 -17.86
N ARG A 137 2.85 -13.70 -16.68
CA ARG A 137 3.24 -13.00 -15.44
C ARG A 137 4.75 -12.76 -15.32
N GLY A 138 5.54 -13.37 -16.22
CA GLY A 138 6.99 -13.32 -16.12
C GLY A 138 7.49 -13.92 -14.79
N THR A 139 8.35 -13.19 -14.10
CA THR A 139 8.94 -13.60 -12.81
C THR A 139 8.23 -12.99 -11.60
N ARG A 140 7.05 -12.35 -11.78
CA ARG A 140 6.32 -11.73 -10.67
C ARG A 140 5.88 -12.78 -9.64
N PRO A 141 6.04 -12.51 -8.36
CA PRO A 141 5.71 -13.47 -7.31
C PRO A 141 4.21 -13.79 -7.32
N ASP A 142 3.90 -15.02 -6.94
CA ASP A 142 2.53 -15.38 -6.63
C ASP A 142 2.17 -14.88 -5.23
N SER A 143 1.02 -14.24 -5.13
CA SER A 143 0.47 -13.82 -3.85
C SER A 143 -1.06 -13.86 -3.88
N LYS A 144 -1.66 -13.86 -2.70
CA LYS A 144 -3.11 -13.87 -2.54
C LYS A 144 -3.57 -12.46 -2.19
N MET A 145 -4.67 -12.04 -2.80
CA MET A 145 -5.32 -10.80 -2.38
C MET A 145 -5.78 -10.92 -0.93
N ILE A 146 -5.59 -9.87 -0.17
CA ILE A 146 -6.12 -9.71 1.18
C ILE A 146 -6.91 -8.40 1.23
N VAL A 147 -8.05 -8.47 1.89
CA VAL A 147 -8.79 -7.31 2.41
C VAL A 147 -8.90 -7.52 3.91
N ASP A 148 -8.31 -6.62 4.68
CA ASP A 148 -8.33 -6.68 6.14
C ASP A 148 -9.09 -5.46 6.67
N TYR A 149 -10.23 -5.71 7.30
CA TYR A 149 -11.09 -4.68 7.89
C TYR A 149 -10.67 -4.41 9.34
N LEU A 150 -10.69 -3.14 9.72
CA LEU A 150 -10.39 -2.76 11.10
C LEU A 150 -11.38 -3.42 12.06
N ASP A 151 -10.85 -4.26 12.92
CA ASP A 151 -11.52 -4.86 14.05
C ASP A 151 -10.69 -4.59 15.31
N ASP A 152 -11.27 -3.91 16.29
CA ASP A 152 -10.58 -3.61 17.54
C ASP A 152 -10.23 -4.87 18.34
N ASP A 153 -10.99 -5.95 18.18
CA ASP A 153 -10.75 -7.24 18.84
C ASP A 153 -9.60 -8.03 18.17
N SER A 154 -9.15 -7.63 16.98
CA SER A 154 -8.03 -8.26 16.28
C SER A 154 -6.65 -7.85 16.78
N PHE A 155 -6.58 -6.86 17.70
CA PHE A 155 -5.31 -6.43 18.28
C PHE A 155 -4.85 -7.38 19.39
N VAL A 156 -3.63 -7.88 19.24
CA VAL A 156 -2.99 -8.77 20.20
C VAL A 156 -1.95 -7.98 21.01
N ARG A 157 -2.02 -8.11 22.33
CA ARG A 157 -1.07 -7.45 23.23
C ARG A 157 0.33 -8.03 23.07
N GLY A 158 1.33 -7.15 23.03
CA GLY A 158 2.74 -7.52 23.01
C GLY A 158 3.18 -8.13 24.36
N GLU A 159 4.27 -8.87 24.32
CA GLU A 159 4.85 -9.53 25.49
C GLU A 159 6.12 -8.83 25.97
N GLY A 160 6.50 -9.10 27.22
CA GLY A 160 7.74 -8.62 27.83
C GLY A 160 7.88 -7.09 27.77
N PRO A 161 9.02 -6.55 27.29
CA PRO A 161 9.27 -5.11 27.22
C PRO A 161 8.29 -4.36 26.33
N ARG A 162 7.51 -5.04 25.49
CA ARG A 162 6.52 -4.46 24.57
C ARG A 162 5.07 -4.63 25.03
N SER A 163 4.84 -4.98 26.30
CA SER A 163 3.50 -5.20 26.85
C SER A 163 2.60 -3.96 26.86
N PHE A 164 3.16 -2.78 26.59
CA PHE A 164 2.43 -1.52 26.43
C PHE A 164 1.95 -1.29 24.98
N LEU A 165 2.25 -2.22 24.05
CA LEU A 165 1.84 -2.16 22.66
C LEU A 165 0.84 -3.28 22.36
N GLU A 166 -0.02 -3.04 21.38
CA GLU A 166 -0.90 -4.01 20.75
C GLU A 166 -0.65 -4.00 19.24
N TYR A 167 -0.76 -5.16 18.65
CA TYR A 167 -0.40 -5.44 17.24
C TYR A 167 -1.59 -6.04 16.51
N ARG A 168 -1.91 -5.52 15.33
CA ARG A 168 -2.81 -6.14 14.37
C ARG A 168 -1.99 -6.52 13.14
N ASP A 169 -1.82 -7.82 12.92
CA ASP A 169 -1.16 -8.36 11.72
C ASP A 169 -2.18 -8.41 10.58
N PHE A 170 -1.76 -7.99 9.39
CA PHE A 170 -2.60 -8.00 8.20
C PHE A 170 -2.60 -9.34 7.45
N GLY A 171 -1.83 -10.34 7.89
CA GLY A 171 -1.73 -11.64 7.23
C GLY A 171 -0.88 -11.64 5.95
N PHE A 172 -0.11 -10.58 5.71
CA PHE A 172 0.67 -10.46 4.47
C PHE A 172 1.81 -11.46 4.37
N GLY A 173 2.37 -11.90 5.51
CA GLY A 173 3.40 -12.93 5.53
C GLY A 173 2.94 -14.20 4.80
N ASP A 174 1.76 -14.68 5.12
CA ASP A 174 1.18 -15.87 4.50
C ASP A 174 0.73 -15.60 3.05
N ALA A 175 0.11 -14.44 2.81
CA ALA A 175 -0.40 -14.09 1.48
C ALA A 175 0.68 -13.90 0.44
N THR A 176 1.86 -13.43 0.85
CA THR A 176 3.00 -13.12 -0.03
C THR A 176 4.12 -14.13 0.05
N SER A 177 3.90 -15.29 0.67
CA SER A 177 4.92 -16.32 0.90
C SER A 177 6.19 -15.78 1.58
N GLY A 178 5.99 -14.88 2.54
CA GLY A 178 7.07 -14.27 3.33
C GLY A 178 7.77 -13.09 2.68
N LEU A 179 7.32 -12.60 1.52
CA LEU A 179 7.92 -11.43 0.86
C LEU A 179 7.77 -10.17 1.71
N VAL A 180 6.59 -9.96 2.32
CA VAL A 180 6.28 -8.79 3.14
C VAL A 180 5.56 -9.21 4.42
N GLN A 181 5.89 -8.56 5.53
CA GLN A 181 5.07 -8.51 6.73
C GLN A 181 4.66 -7.07 7.02
N ALA A 182 3.41 -6.86 7.37
CA ALA A 182 2.89 -5.55 7.74
C ALA A 182 1.87 -5.67 8.87
N GLN A 183 1.91 -4.70 9.79
CA GLN A 183 1.03 -4.67 10.95
C GLN A 183 0.79 -3.23 11.41
N VAL A 184 -0.34 -2.99 12.04
CA VAL A 184 -0.57 -1.78 12.82
C VAL A 184 -0.14 -2.02 14.25
N VAL A 185 0.51 -1.02 14.83
CA VAL A 185 0.90 -1.03 16.24
C VAL A 185 0.23 0.16 16.92
N ARG A 186 -0.41 -0.08 18.05
CA ARG A 186 -0.98 0.97 18.91
C ARG A 186 -0.54 0.82 20.36
N THR A 187 -0.61 1.88 21.12
CA THR A 187 -0.37 1.81 22.57
C THR A 187 -1.59 1.24 23.29
N ASN A 188 -1.35 0.42 24.31
CA ASN A 188 -2.37 -0.17 25.15
C ASN A 188 -2.57 0.69 26.42
N GLY A 189 -2.97 1.95 26.23
CA GLY A 189 -3.19 2.91 27.29
C GLY A 189 -2.33 4.17 27.18
N PRO A 190 -2.40 5.09 28.15
CA PRO A 190 -1.58 6.28 28.16
C PRO A 190 -0.09 5.93 28.17
N CYS A 191 0.69 6.65 27.38
CA CYS A 191 2.15 6.65 27.49
C CYS A 191 2.52 7.76 28.48
N ASP A 192 2.98 7.38 29.68
CA ASP A 192 3.54 8.30 30.66
C ASP A 192 4.96 8.73 30.28
#